data_830a8c9b29a5a23253794db81d9857a0
#
_entry.id   830a8c9b29a5a23253794db81d9857a0
#
_cell.length_a   1.000
_cell.length_b   1.000
_cell.length_c   1.000
_cell.angle_alpha   90.00
_cell.angle_beta   90.00
_cell.angle_gamma   90.00
#
_symmetry.space_group_name_H-M   'P 1'
#
loop_
_entity.id
_entity.type
_entity.pdbx_description
1 polymer ?
#
loop_
_entity_poly.entity_id
_entity_poly.type
_entity_poly.pdbx_seq_one_letter_code
_entity_poly.pdbx_strand_id
1 'polypeptide(L)'
;MPRLMAIILIFAVALIVAALTAWGSLAFWYRLPLPDAGRAIGACVFLAFGLLTVAALASRLRMRAILSFAVAFALVLFWWSSIKPEANAAWAPDVARQVTGRIDGNSLTLTDVRDFEWRSNSDFTERWTTRTYDVSKVRTVDLFMSYWAGPKIAHVIFSFGFEGGEQLAWSIEVRHKVGGGFSPLADLFKNDPLVVVAADERDVVGVRSNVRGEDVQIYRLRATPEQARNLLLEYVAEANALARTPQFYNSITTNCTTTVAKLMRVAGDKVPFDWRLIVNGYLPDYAYDRGAVDTSMPLDRLREIAKIDVRARADGLSPDFSKAIRLGVPFPVVVAGP
;
A
#
# COMPACT_ATOMS: atom_id res chain seq x y z
N MET A 1 -3.09 25.54 42.68
CA MET A 1 -2.23 24.84 41.71
C MET A 1 -2.23 23.31 41.85
N PRO A 2 -2.02 22.63 42.98
CA PRO A 2 -1.94 21.17 43.03
C PRO A 2 -3.24 20.43 42.65
N ARG A 3 -4.41 20.99 43.00
CA ARG A 3 -5.72 20.38 42.63
C ARG A 3 -5.98 20.41 41.12
N LEU A 4 -5.69 21.53 40.45
CA LEU A 4 -5.86 21.66 38.98
C LEU A 4 -4.95 20.69 38.24
N MET A 5 -3.69 20.57 38.67
CA MET A 5 -2.73 19.63 38.09
C MET A 5 -3.18 18.18 38.25
N ALA A 6 -3.75 17.83 39.44
CA ALA A 6 -4.30 16.48 39.67
C ALA A 6 -5.51 16.18 38.74
N ILE A 7 -6.39 17.16 38.54
CA ILE A 7 -7.54 17.01 37.61
C ILE A 7 -7.05 16.82 36.17
N ILE A 8 -6.08 17.63 35.69
CA ILE A 8 -5.50 17.51 34.38
C ILE A 8 -4.85 16.13 34.19
N LEU A 9 -4.11 15.64 35.17
CA LEU A 9 -3.49 14.33 35.11
C LEU A 9 -4.53 13.20 35.04
N ILE A 10 -5.58 13.25 35.88
CA ILE A 10 -6.68 12.27 35.85
C ILE A 10 -7.35 12.27 34.46
N PHE A 11 -7.61 13.44 33.91
CA PHE A 11 -8.22 13.57 32.59
C PHE A 11 -7.31 12.99 31.49
N ALA A 12 -6.02 13.29 31.52
CA ALA A 12 -5.05 12.72 30.57
C ALA A 12 -4.99 11.19 30.67
N VAL A 13 -4.97 10.62 31.88
CA VAL A 13 -5.02 9.17 32.10
C VAL A 13 -6.33 8.58 31.58
N ALA A 14 -7.47 9.25 31.81
CA ALA A 14 -8.77 8.81 31.29
C ALA A 14 -8.78 8.74 29.74
N LEU A 15 -8.22 9.74 29.07
CA LEU A 15 -8.11 9.75 27.60
C LEU A 15 -7.21 8.60 27.09
N ILE A 16 -6.08 8.37 27.75
CA ILE A 16 -5.18 7.26 27.39
C ILE A 16 -5.90 5.91 27.57
N VAL A 17 -6.53 5.67 28.71
CA VAL A 17 -7.28 4.43 28.97
C VAL A 17 -8.40 4.25 27.96
N ALA A 18 -9.15 5.31 27.62
CA ALA A 18 -10.22 5.26 26.64
C ALA A 18 -9.67 4.90 25.23
N ALA A 19 -8.58 5.52 24.80
CA ALA A 19 -7.95 5.24 23.51
C ALA A 19 -7.43 3.79 23.43
N LEU A 20 -6.75 3.32 24.48
CA LEU A 20 -6.25 1.94 24.56
C LEU A 20 -7.40 0.92 24.64
N THR A 21 -8.49 1.26 25.31
CA THR A 21 -9.71 0.45 25.35
C THR A 21 -10.35 0.32 23.98
N ALA A 22 -10.52 1.43 23.27
CA ALA A 22 -11.05 1.42 21.90
C ALA A 22 -10.19 0.55 20.97
N TRP A 23 -8.87 0.75 21.01
CA TRP A 23 -7.94 -0.03 20.22
C TRP A 23 -8.00 -1.53 20.56
N GLY A 24 -7.98 -1.90 21.84
CA GLY A 24 -8.03 -3.29 22.28
C GLY A 24 -9.35 -3.98 21.93
N SER A 25 -10.48 -3.26 22.05
CA SER A 25 -11.80 -3.77 21.66
C SER A 25 -11.86 -4.04 20.15
N LEU A 26 -11.33 -3.14 19.33
CA LEU A 26 -11.22 -3.34 17.87
C LEU A 26 -10.25 -4.47 17.53
N ALA A 27 -9.12 -4.60 18.26
CA ALA A 27 -8.20 -5.71 18.08
C ALA A 27 -8.91 -7.07 18.35
N PHE A 28 -9.73 -7.16 19.39
CA PHE A 28 -10.53 -8.36 19.65
C PHE A 28 -11.58 -8.59 18.55
N TRP A 29 -12.30 -7.57 18.13
CA TRP A 29 -13.28 -7.67 17.04
C TRP A 29 -12.67 -8.22 15.76
N TYR A 30 -11.53 -7.70 15.34
CA TYR A 30 -10.92 -8.10 14.08
C TYR A 30 -10.09 -9.39 14.15
N ARG A 31 -9.53 -9.75 15.34
CA ARG A 31 -8.49 -10.78 15.38
C ARG A 31 -8.74 -11.96 16.32
N LEU A 32 -9.75 -11.92 17.19
CA LEU A 32 -10.03 -13.11 18.00
C LEU A 32 -10.38 -14.29 17.09
N PRO A 33 -9.79 -15.49 17.32
CA PRO A 33 -10.05 -16.69 16.52
C PRO A 33 -11.39 -17.34 16.94
N LEU A 34 -12.47 -16.56 16.89
CA LEU A 34 -13.82 -16.95 17.32
C LEU A 34 -14.83 -16.54 16.22
N PRO A 35 -16.02 -17.18 16.18
CA PRO A 35 -17.14 -16.68 15.39
C PRO A 35 -17.52 -15.24 15.79
N ASP A 36 -18.24 -14.53 14.92
CA ASP A 36 -18.57 -13.11 15.10
C ASP A 36 -19.21 -12.78 16.45
N ALA A 37 -20.11 -13.64 16.93
CA ALA A 37 -20.71 -13.48 18.27
C ALA A 37 -19.65 -13.53 19.38
N GLY A 38 -18.69 -14.44 19.30
CA GLY A 38 -17.57 -14.53 20.25
C GLY A 38 -16.64 -13.33 20.21
N ARG A 39 -16.35 -12.82 19.00
CA ARG A 39 -15.59 -11.58 18.79
C ARG A 39 -16.29 -10.37 19.40
N ALA A 40 -17.61 -10.25 19.16
CA ALA A 40 -18.43 -9.20 19.74
C ALA A 40 -18.41 -9.24 21.27
N ILE A 41 -18.59 -10.43 21.88
CA ILE A 41 -18.54 -10.60 23.32
C ILE A 41 -17.17 -10.19 23.86
N GLY A 42 -16.06 -10.67 23.27
CA GLY A 42 -14.71 -10.30 23.70
C GLY A 42 -14.46 -8.79 23.63
N ALA A 43 -14.86 -8.16 22.51
CA ALA A 43 -14.75 -6.72 22.32
C ALA A 43 -15.58 -5.94 23.36
N CYS A 44 -16.83 -6.34 23.63
CA CYS A 44 -17.72 -5.71 24.59
C CYS A 44 -17.20 -5.88 26.03
N VAL A 45 -16.69 -7.06 26.38
CA VAL A 45 -16.11 -7.30 27.73
C VAL A 45 -14.91 -6.40 27.96
N PHE A 46 -14.01 -6.27 26.98
CA PHE A 46 -12.85 -5.40 27.11
C PHE A 46 -13.25 -3.91 27.14
N LEU A 47 -14.25 -3.52 26.35
CA LEU A 47 -14.83 -2.17 26.38
C LEU A 47 -15.41 -1.85 27.77
N ALA A 48 -16.21 -2.75 28.32
CA ALA A 48 -16.80 -2.58 29.64
C ALA A 48 -15.72 -2.47 30.73
N PHE A 49 -14.68 -3.29 30.67
CA PHE A 49 -13.53 -3.23 31.58
C PHE A 49 -12.81 -1.89 31.50
N GLY A 50 -12.56 -1.35 30.33
CA GLY A 50 -11.96 -0.02 30.16
C GLY A 50 -12.83 1.11 30.69
N LEU A 51 -14.15 1.07 30.43
CA LEU A 51 -15.10 2.06 30.93
C LEU A 51 -15.17 2.03 32.46
N LEU A 52 -15.18 0.85 33.07
CA LEU A 52 -15.11 0.69 34.53
C LEU A 52 -13.80 1.23 35.11
N THR A 53 -12.68 1.04 34.39
CA THR A 53 -11.40 1.63 34.79
C THR A 53 -11.46 3.16 34.78
N VAL A 54 -12.00 3.78 33.73
CA VAL A 54 -12.18 5.24 33.65
C VAL A 54 -13.08 5.74 34.81
N ALA A 55 -14.20 5.06 35.07
CA ALA A 55 -15.08 5.43 36.19
C ALA A 55 -14.37 5.33 37.54
N ALA A 56 -13.52 4.33 37.74
CA ALA A 56 -12.76 4.12 38.96
C ALA A 56 -11.69 5.20 39.25
N LEU A 57 -11.28 6.00 38.23
CA LEU A 57 -10.30 7.08 38.39
C LEU A 57 -10.77 8.15 39.39
N ALA A 58 -12.09 8.34 39.51
CA ALA A 58 -12.68 9.25 40.50
C ALA A 58 -12.75 8.69 41.92
N SER A 59 -12.37 7.43 42.14
CA SER A 59 -12.51 6.73 43.40
C SER A 59 -11.16 6.50 44.13
N ARG A 60 -11.23 5.95 45.33
CA ARG A 60 -10.03 5.51 46.09
C ARG A 60 -9.35 4.29 45.46
N LEU A 61 -10.04 3.60 44.52
CA LEU A 61 -9.54 2.41 43.85
C LEU A 61 -8.72 2.72 42.58
N ARG A 62 -8.51 4.00 42.24
CA ARG A 62 -7.87 4.45 41.01
C ARG A 62 -6.56 3.73 40.68
N MET A 63 -5.66 3.57 41.66
CA MET A 63 -4.38 2.93 41.43
C MET A 63 -4.53 1.43 41.09
N ARG A 64 -5.44 0.75 41.82
CA ARG A 64 -5.72 -0.67 41.56
C ARG A 64 -6.34 -0.84 40.14
N ALA A 65 -7.27 0.02 39.78
CA ALA A 65 -7.91 -0.01 38.47
C ALA A 65 -6.88 0.23 37.32
N ILE A 66 -6.01 1.24 37.47
CA ILE A 66 -4.95 1.52 36.51
C ILE A 66 -3.99 0.33 36.36
N LEU A 67 -3.54 -0.24 37.49
CA LEU A 67 -2.63 -1.40 37.46
C LEU A 67 -3.29 -2.62 36.83
N SER A 68 -4.55 -2.91 37.18
CA SER A 68 -5.31 -4.03 36.59
C SER A 68 -5.48 -3.83 35.07
N PHE A 69 -5.80 -2.61 34.62
CA PHE A 69 -5.91 -2.28 33.20
C PHE A 69 -4.56 -2.42 32.49
N ALA A 70 -3.48 -1.92 33.09
CA ALA A 70 -2.14 -2.02 32.52
C ALA A 70 -1.71 -3.48 32.32
N VAL A 71 -1.97 -4.36 33.33
CA VAL A 71 -1.69 -5.79 33.19
C VAL A 71 -2.54 -6.44 32.11
N ALA A 72 -3.85 -6.18 32.11
CA ALA A 72 -4.73 -6.72 31.06
C ALA A 72 -4.33 -6.25 29.68
N PHE A 73 -3.99 -4.96 29.51
CA PHE A 73 -3.55 -4.42 28.24
C PHE A 73 -2.19 -4.99 27.80
N ALA A 74 -1.26 -5.21 28.74
CA ALA A 74 0.01 -5.88 28.45
C ALA A 74 -0.21 -7.31 27.91
N LEU A 75 -1.18 -8.05 28.46
CA LEU A 75 -1.57 -9.37 27.95
C LEU A 75 -2.16 -9.27 26.54
N VAL A 76 -2.98 -8.24 26.26
CA VAL A 76 -3.49 -7.97 24.91
C VAL A 76 -2.33 -7.68 23.94
N LEU A 77 -1.35 -6.87 24.32
CA LEU A 77 -0.18 -6.58 23.49
C LEU A 77 0.69 -7.83 23.27
N PHE A 78 0.86 -8.66 24.28
CA PHE A 78 1.57 -9.94 24.14
C PHE A 78 0.88 -10.86 23.12
N TRP A 79 -0.44 -11.06 23.29
CA TRP A 79 -1.25 -11.79 22.32
C TRP A 79 -1.17 -11.15 20.93
N TRP A 80 -1.30 -9.83 20.81
CA TRP A 80 -1.19 -9.11 19.56
C TRP A 80 0.14 -9.34 18.84
N SER A 81 1.24 -9.39 19.59
CA SER A 81 2.57 -9.64 19.03
C SER A 81 2.73 -11.05 18.45
N SER A 82 1.96 -12.02 18.95
CA SER A 82 1.99 -13.41 18.49
C SER A 82 1.26 -13.64 17.16
N ILE A 83 0.37 -12.70 16.76
CA ILE A 83 -0.41 -12.83 15.51
C ILE A 83 0.51 -12.65 14.32
N LYS A 84 0.60 -13.70 13.50
CA LYS A 84 1.40 -13.74 12.26
C LYS A 84 0.49 -13.70 11.03
N PRO A 85 0.96 -13.15 9.89
CA PRO A 85 0.25 -13.28 8.63
C PRO A 85 0.10 -14.75 8.22
N GLU A 86 -1.04 -15.09 7.62
CA GLU A 86 -1.22 -16.41 7.04
C GLU A 86 -0.33 -16.54 5.80
N ALA A 87 0.46 -17.62 5.74
CA ALA A 87 1.30 -17.91 4.58
C ALA A 87 0.48 -18.55 3.46
N ASN A 88 -0.46 -19.44 3.84
CA ASN A 88 -1.29 -20.21 2.91
C ASN A 88 -2.76 -20.02 3.28
N ALA A 89 -3.53 -19.48 2.35
CA ALA A 89 -4.99 -19.35 2.44
C ALA A 89 -5.59 -19.46 1.03
N ALA A 90 -6.90 -19.49 0.93
CA ALA A 90 -7.60 -19.37 -0.35
C ALA A 90 -7.57 -17.88 -0.80
N TRP A 91 -6.45 -17.47 -1.35
CA TRP A 91 -6.24 -16.11 -1.83
C TRP A 91 -7.08 -15.82 -3.07
N ALA A 92 -7.52 -14.58 -3.23
CA ALA A 92 -8.18 -14.15 -4.47
C ALA A 92 -7.18 -14.29 -5.64
N PRO A 93 -7.67 -14.68 -6.84
CA PRO A 93 -6.80 -15.01 -7.97
C PRO A 93 -5.80 -13.93 -8.34
N ASP A 94 -6.21 -12.66 -8.29
CA ASP A 94 -5.40 -11.50 -8.68
C ASP A 94 -4.25 -11.19 -7.72
N VAL A 95 -4.26 -11.78 -6.51
CA VAL A 95 -3.22 -11.65 -5.47
C VAL A 95 -2.72 -13.02 -4.95
N ALA A 96 -3.09 -14.09 -5.66
CA ALA A 96 -2.82 -15.45 -5.20
C ALA A 96 -1.32 -15.79 -5.14
N ARG A 97 -0.51 -15.20 -6.02
CA ARG A 97 0.91 -15.47 -6.10
C ARG A 97 1.76 -14.25 -5.75
N GLN A 98 2.83 -14.50 -5.01
CA GLN A 98 3.86 -13.53 -4.67
C GLN A 98 4.98 -13.62 -5.70
N VAL A 99 5.22 -12.53 -6.44
CA VAL A 99 6.35 -12.48 -7.37
C VAL A 99 7.67 -12.69 -6.62
N THR A 100 8.59 -13.43 -7.23
CA THR A 100 9.97 -13.59 -6.76
C THR A 100 10.95 -13.36 -7.89
N GLY A 101 12.16 -12.90 -7.57
CA GLY A 101 13.17 -12.60 -8.57
C GLY A 101 14.55 -13.15 -8.22
N ARG A 102 15.26 -13.64 -9.23
CA ARG A 102 16.67 -14.03 -9.16
C ARG A 102 17.49 -13.17 -10.09
N ILE A 103 18.59 -12.64 -9.60
CA ILE A 103 19.52 -11.81 -10.35
C ILE A 103 20.81 -12.61 -10.58
N ASP A 104 21.28 -12.61 -11.83
CA ASP A 104 22.54 -13.20 -12.25
C ASP A 104 23.23 -12.22 -13.21
N GLY A 105 24.23 -11.49 -12.72
CA GLY A 105 24.81 -10.34 -13.42
C GLY A 105 23.75 -9.28 -13.73
N ASN A 106 23.50 -9.02 -15.01
CA ASN A 106 22.43 -8.09 -15.45
C ASN A 106 21.10 -8.79 -15.76
N SER A 107 21.05 -10.11 -15.68
CA SER A 107 19.86 -10.90 -15.99
C SER A 107 18.97 -11.01 -14.74
N LEU A 108 17.77 -10.44 -14.77
CA LEU A 108 16.72 -10.57 -13.76
C LEU A 108 15.68 -11.56 -14.26
N THR A 109 15.57 -12.72 -13.61
CA THR A 109 14.48 -13.67 -13.85
C THR A 109 13.41 -13.50 -12.78
N LEU A 110 12.20 -13.16 -13.18
CA LEU A 110 11.02 -13.03 -12.32
C LEU A 110 10.12 -14.25 -12.51
N THR A 111 9.68 -14.84 -11.42
CA THR A 111 8.69 -15.91 -11.39
C THR A 111 7.37 -15.36 -10.85
N ASP A 112 6.25 -15.87 -11.38
CA ASP A 112 4.89 -15.43 -11.04
C ASP A 112 4.63 -13.95 -11.42
N VAL A 113 5.05 -13.55 -12.63
CA VAL A 113 4.62 -12.28 -13.25
C VAL A 113 3.19 -12.45 -13.74
N ARG A 114 2.29 -11.57 -13.31
CA ARG A 114 0.87 -11.62 -13.67
C ARG A 114 0.63 -11.04 -15.06
N ASP A 115 -0.18 -11.74 -15.85
CA ASP A 115 -0.52 -11.36 -17.23
C ASP A 115 -1.96 -11.82 -17.53
N PHE A 116 -2.91 -11.33 -16.70
CA PHE A 116 -4.31 -11.71 -16.82
C PHE A 116 -4.97 -11.01 -18.01
N GLU A 117 -5.93 -11.71 -18.63
CA GLU A 117 -6.77 -11.16 -19.68
C GLU A 117 -8.16 -10.87 -19.10
N TRP A 118 -8.45 -9.60 -18.84
CA TRP A 118 -9.66 -9.14 -18.19
C TRP A 118 -10.79 -8.88 -19.18
N ARG A 119 -11.98 -9.40 -18.91
CA ARG A 119 -13.26 -9.12 -19.59
C ARG A 119 -14.24 -8.37 -18.68
N SER A 120 -14.19 -8.67 -17.37
CA SER A 120 -14.91 -7.96 -16.31
C SER A 120 -14.18 -8.13 -14.97
N ASN A 121 -14.68 -7.56 -13.89
CA ASN A 121 -14.13 -7.76 -12.54
C ASN A 121 -14.18 -9.23 -12.05
N SER A 122 -15.07 -10.03 -12.60
CA SER A 122 -15.28 -11.44 -12.22
C SER A 122 -15.02 -12.43 -13.36
N ASP A 123 -14.76 -11.94 -14.57
CA ASP A 123 -14.45 -12.76 -15.74
C ASP A 123 -13.10 -12.36 -16.31
N PHE A 124 -12.12 -13.23 -16.16
CA PHE A 124 -10.75 -13.07 -16.63
C PHE A 124 -10.09 -14.43 -16.85
N THR A 125 -9.06 -14.46 -17.67
CA THR A 125 -8.21 -15.63 -17.85
C THR A 125 -6.94 -15.44 -17.04
N GLU A 126 -6.72 -16.31 -16.06
CA GLU A 126 -5.50 -16.29 -15.25
C GLU A 126 -4.30 -16.74 -16.07
N ARG A 127 -3.24 -15.94 -16.04
CA ARG A 127 -1.94 -16.31 -16.59
C ARG A 127 -0.82 -15.77 -15.72
N TRP A 128 0.00 -16.67 -15.22
CA TRP A 128 1.21 -16.37 -14.46
C TRP A 128 2.42 -16.87 -15.25
N THR A 129 3.40 -16.00 -15.46
CA THR A 129 4.53 -16.28 -16.35
C THR A 129 5.86 -16.10 -15.63
N THR A 130 6.89 -16.78 -16.15
CA THR A 130 8.29 -16.50 -15.79
C THR A 130 8.89 -15.65 -16.92
N ARG A 131 9.51 -14.53 -16.57
CA ARG A 131 10.09 -13.58 -17.53
C ARG A 131 11.52 -13.22 -17.13
N THR A 132 12.34 -12.94 -18.13
CA THR A 132 13.73 -12.50 -17.92
C THR A 132 13.94 -11.12 -18.55
N TYR A 133 14.54 -10.22 -17.77
CA TYR A 133 14.84 -8.86 -18.15
C TYR A 133 16.33 -8.56 -17.98
N ASP A 134 16.88 -7.73 -18.85
CA ASP A 134 18.22 -7.15 -18.67
C ASP A 134 18.10 -5.84 -17.89
N VAL A 135 18.49 -5.86 -16.61
CA VAL A 135 18.37 -4.68 -15.73
C VAL A 135 19.28 -3.52 -16.16
N SER A 136 20.30 -3.75 -16.99
CA SER A 136 21.13 -2.69 -17.57
C SER A 136 20.39 -1.87 -18.62
N LYS A 137 19.26 -2.39 -19.13
CA LYS A 137 18.39 -1.76 -20.12
C LYS A 137 17.23 -0.97 -19.53
N VAL A 138 17.10 -0.89 -18.21
CA VAL A 138 16.11 -0.03 -17.55
C VAL A 138 16.42 1.43 -17.89
N ARG A 139 15.41 2.19 -18.34
CA ARG A 139 15.56 3.58 -18.76
C ARG A 139 14.65 4.55 -18.04
N THR A 140 13.44 4.11 -17.67
CA THR A 140 12.41 5.03 -17.17
C THR A 140 11.61 4.40 -16.03
N VAL A 141 11.00 5.27 -15.22
CA VAL A 141 10.01 4.91 -14.21
C VAL A 141 8.79 5.79 -14.41
N ASP A 142 7.62 5.16 -14.49
CA ASP A 142 6.33 5.83 -14.49
C ASP A 142 5.59 5.56 -13.18
N LEU A 143 4.97 6.59 -12.65
CA LEU A 143 4.04 6.54 -11.53
C LEU A 143 2.61 6.52 -12.08
N PHE A 144 1.86 5.47 -11.80
CA PHE A 144 0.42 5.44 -12.02
C PHE A 144 -0.33 5.72 -10.71
N MET A 145 -1.33 6.56 -10.83
CA MET A 145 -2.27 6.89 -9.76
C MET A 145 -3.67 6.45 -10.20
N SER A 146 -4.27 5.50 -9.50
CA SER A 146 -5.62 5.03 -9.80
C SER A 146 -6.59 5.46 -8.70
N TYR A 147 -7.50 6.37 -9.03
CA TYR A 147 -8.47 6.97 -8.10
C TYR A 147 -9.80 6.22 -8.21
N TRP A 148 -10.19 5.57 -7.12
CA TRP A 148 -11.40 4.74 -7.06
C TRP A 148 -12.42 5.24 -6.02
N ALA A 149 -12.02 6.11 -5.08
CA ALA A 149 -12.85 6.62 -4.00
C ALA A 149 -12.71 8.16 -3.84
N GLY A 150 -12.68 8.88 -4.96
CA GLY A 150 -12.49 10.34 -4.98
C GLY A 150 -11.01 10.76 -4.90
N PRO A 151 -10.72 12.07 -4.81
CA PRO A 151 -9.38 12.59 -5.10
C PRO A 151 -8.36 12.44 -3.97
N LYS A 152 -8.78 11.96 -2.79
CA LYS A 152 -7.91 11.94 -1.60
C LYS A 152 -7.08 10.67 -1.45
N ILE A 153 -7.55 9.57 -2.02
CA ILE A 153 -6.93 8.25 -1.91
C ILE A 153 -6.83 7.65 -3.31
N ALA A 154 -5.65 7.17 -3.63
CA ALA A 154 -5.38 6.46 -4.88
C ALA A 154 -4.56 5.20 -4.63
N HIS A 155 -4.67 4.25 -5.52
CA HIS A 155 -3.73 3.14 -5.59
C HIS A 155 -2.51 3.57 -6.41
N VAL A 156 -1.33 3.19 -5.95
CA VAL A 156 -0.03 3.57 -6.52
C VAL A 156 0.60 2.37 -7.19
N ILE A 157 0.94 2.50 -8.48
CA ILE A 157 1.65 1.49 -9.26
C ILE A 157 2.88 2.14 -9.89
N PHE A 158 4.01 1.46 -9.85
CA PHE A 158 5.22 1.88 -10.55
C PHE A 158 5.44 0.99 -11.77
N SER A 159 5.83 1.59 -12.89
CA SER A 159 6.18 0.84 -14.08
C SER A 159 7.57 1.22 -14.56
N PHE A 160 8.37 0.20 -14.85
CA PHE A 160 9.74 0.35 -15.34
C PHE A 160 9.78 0.10 -16.84
N GLY A 161 10.27 1.11 -17.57
CA GLY A 161 10.46 1.02 -19.00
C GLY A 161 11.87 0.61 -19.38
N PHE A 162 11.97 -0.34 -20.30
CA PHE A 162 13.24 -0.85 -20.81
C PHE A 162 13.54 -0.30 -22.22
N GLU A 163 14.80 -0.38 -22.62
CA GLU A 163 15.29 0.15 -23.91
C GLU A 163 14.54 -0.40 -25.12
N GLY A 164 14.09 -1.65 -25.07
CA GLY A 164 13.30 -2.30 -26.12
C GLY A 164 11.82 -1.88 -26.20
N GLY A 165 11.38 -0.97 -25.31
CA GLY A 165 9.98 -0.55 -25.22
C GLY A 165 9.12 -1.43 -24.29
N GLU A 166 9.66 -2.50 -23.74
CA GLU A 166 8.99 -3.32 -22.74
C GLU A 166 8.70 -2.49 -21.49
N GLN A 167 7.56 -2.79 -20.86
CA GLN A 167 7.14 -2.18 -19.60
C GLN A 167 6.83 -3.27 -18.59
N LEU A 168 7.22 -3.03 -17.34
CA LEU A 168 6.98 -3.95 -16.23
C LEU A 168 6.40 -3.17 -15.06
N ALA A 169 5.13 -3.38 -14.79
CA ALA A 169 4.43 -2.73 -13.70
C ALA A 169 4.60 -3.50 -12.37
N TRP A 170 4.72 -2.75 -11.28
CA TRP A 170 4.85 -3.27 -9.91
C TRP A 170 3.79 -2.62 -9.03
N SER A 171 3.00 -3.44 -8.39
CA SER A 171 1.93 -3.04 -7.50
C SER A 171 2.10 -3.68 -6.12
N ILE A 172 1.89 -2.89 -5.07
CA ILE A 172 1.87 -3.36 -3.69
C ILE A 172 0.41 -3.44 -3.28
N GLU A 173 -0.06 -4.67 -3.07
CA GLU A 173 -1.48 -4.99 -2.90
C GLU A 173 -1.79 -5.55 -1.50
N VAL A 174 -3.05 -5.48 -1.12
CA VAL A 174 -3.62 -6.27 -0.03
C VAL A 174 -3.86 -7.69 -0.54
N ARG A 175 -3.28 -8.67 0.12
CA ARG A 175 -3.48 -10.08 -0.23
C ARG A 175 -4.76 -10.61 0.42
N HIS A 176 -5.90 -10.27 -0.16
CA HIS A 176 -7.21 -10.66 0.37
C HIS A 176 -7.58 -12.10 -0.02
N LYS A 177 -8.43 -12.72 0.79
CA LYS A 177 -8.99 -14.05 0.50
C LYS A 177 -10.11 -13.94 -0.54
N VAL A 178 -10.47 -15.07 -1.17
CA VAL A 178 -11.64 -15.15 -2.06
C VAL A 178 -12.87 -14.61 -1.34
N GLY A 179 -13.57 -13.70 -2.00
CA GLY A 179 -14.73 -13.00 -1.42
C GLY A 179 -14.41 -11.89 -0.42
N GLY A 180 -13.13 -11.68 -0.10
CA GLY A 180 -12.65 -10.54 0.68
C GLY A 180 -12.38 -9.31 -0.20
N GLY A 181 -11.88 -8.24 0.44
CA GLY A 181 -11.52 -7.02 -0.26
C GLY A 181 -10.82 -6.03 0.67
N PHE A 182 -10.36 -4.93 0.11
CA PHE A 182 -9.70 -3.87 0.85
C PHE A 182 -10.63 -3.25 1.90
N SER A 183 -10.19 -3.23 3.15
CA SER A 183 -10.88 -2.58 4.26
C SER A 183 -9.90 -1.72 5.06
N PRO A 184 -9.88 -0.39 4.87
CA PRO A 184 -8.90 0.49 5.50
C PRO A 184 -8.86 0.37 7.03
N LEU A 185 -10.01 0.14 7.67
CA LEU A 185 -10.08 -0.02 9.12
C LEU A 185 -9.62 -1.41 9.58
N ALA A 186 -10.05 -2.48 8.90
CA ALA A 186 -9.64 -3.84 9.24
C ALA A 186 -8.12 -4.02 9.07
N ASP A 187 -7.54 -3.40 8.05
CA ASP A 187 -6.11 -3.48 7.75
C ASP A 187 -5.22 -2.77 8.79
N LEU A 188 -5.77 -1.82 9.56
CA LEU A 188 -5.09 -1.31 10.76
C LEU A 188 -4.94 -2.40 11.84
N PHE A 189 -5.77 -3.43 11.80
CA PHE A 189 -5.83 -4.51 12.78
C PHE A 189 -5.32 -5.86 12.24
N LYS A 190 -4.25 -5.83 11.43
CA LYS A 190 -3.59 -7.05 10.92
C LYS A 190 -4.53 -7.97 10.12
N ASN A 191 -5.44 -7.41 9.31
CA ASN A 191 -6.44 -8.21 8.61
C ASN A 191 -5.80 -9.08 7.52
N ASP A 192 -5.20 -8.46 6.54
CA ASP A 192 -4.64 -9.15 5.38
C ASP A 192 -3.12 -8.95 5.24
N PRO A 193 -2.40 -9.92 4.67
CA PRO A 193 -0.99 -9.76 4.33
C PRO A 193 -0.78 -8.75 3.20
N LEU A 194 0.45 -8.23 3.13
CA LEU A 194 0.99 -7.51 2.00
C LEU A 194 1.43 -8.50 0.92
N VAL A 195 1.22 -8.16 -0.35
CA VAL A 195 1.76 -8.88 -1.51
C VAL A 195 2.32 -7.90 -2.53
N VAL A 196 3.41 -8.27 -3.18
CA VAL A 196 3.94 -7.53 -4.33
C VAL A 196 3.59 -8.28 -5.60
N VAL A 197 2.97 -7.59 -6.54
CA VAL A 197 2.60 -8.12 -7.86
C VAL A 197 3.44 -7.42 -8.91
N ALA A 198 4.21 -8.17 -9.69
CA ALA A 198 4.75 -7.71 -10.96
C ALA A 198 3.81 -8.16 -12.08
N ALA A 199 3.50 -7.27 -13.02
CA ALA A 199 2.50 -7.56 -14.06
C ALA A 199 2.74 -6.78 -15.35
N ASP A 200 2.06 -7.21 -16.42
CA ASP A 200 1.86 -6.36 -17.59
C ASP A 200 0.99 -5.14 -17.25
N GLU A 201 1.27 -4.00 -17.87
CA GLU A 201 0.45 -2.80 -17.67
C GLU A 201 -0.99 -3.01 -18.16
N ARG A 202 -1.20 -3.72 -19.27
CA ARG A 202 -2.54 -4.02 -19.78
C ARG A 202 -3.36 -4.86 -18.80
N ASP A 203 -2.69 -5.64 -17.92
CA ASP A 203 -3.33 -6.33 -16.81
C ASP A 203 -3.59 -5.35 -15.65
N VAL A 204 -2.53 -4.94 -14.92
CA VAL A 204 -2.69 -4.26 -13.63
C VAL A 204 -3.20 -2.82 -13.75
N VAL A 205 -2.85 -2.11 -14.83
CA VAL A 205 -3.35 -0.76 -15.13
C VAL A 205 -4.65 -0.86 -15.93
N GLY A 206 -4.69 -1.75 -16.92
CA GLY A 206 -5.84 -1.91 -17.81
C GLY A 206 -7.10 -2.36 -17.09
N VAL A 207 -7.03 -3.26 -16.10
CA VAL A 207 -8.20 -3.64 -15.29
C VAL A 207 -8.79 -2.42 -14.58
N ARG A 208 -7.98 -1.47 -14.13
CA ARG A 208 -8.42 -0.27 -13.43
C ARG A 208 -9.09 0.73 -14.38
N SER A 209 -8.42 1.05 -15.49
CA SER A 209 -8.91 2.06 -16.44
C SER A 209 -10.07 1.54 -17.32
N ASN A 210 -9.97 0.32 -17.86
CA ASN A 210 -10.92 -0.18 -18.87
C ASN A 210 -12.06 -0.98 -18.27
N VAL A 211 -11.80 -1.76 -17.19
CA VAL A 211 -12.78 -2.67 -16.61
C VAL A 211 -13.50 -2.03 -15.42
N ARG A 212 -12.75 -1.44 -14.49
CA ARG A 212 -13.31 -0.80 -13.29
C ARG A 212 -13.74 0.65 -13.51
N GLY A 213 -13.24 1.31 -14.57
CA GLY A 213 -13.56 2.70 -14.87
C GLY A 213 -13.02 3.68 -13.85
N GLU A 214 -11.91 3.35 -13.19
CA GLU A 214 -11.21 4.24 -12.26
C GLU A 214 -10.54 5.40 -13.02
N ASP A 215 -10.40 6.59 -12.41
CA ASP A 215 -9.61 7.69 -12.98
C ASP A 215 -8.13 7.36 -12.83
N VAL A 216 -7.50 6.89 -13.92
CA VAL A 216 -6.10 6.49 -13.92
C VAL A 216 -5.24 7.56 -14.58
N GLN A 217 -4.17 7.95 -13.88
CA GLN A 217 -3.24 8.98 -14.32
C GLN A 217 -1.83 8.42 -14.37
N ILE A 218 -1.04 8.79 -15.38
CA ILE A 218 0.36 8.41 -15.56
C ILE A 218 1.27 9.63 -15.46
N TYR A 219 2.34 9.52 -14.66
CA TYR A 219 3.35 10.55 -14.50
C TYR A 219 4.73 9.95 -14.72
N ARG A 220 5.47 10.42 -15.73
CA ARG A 220 6.87 10.06 -15.90
C ARG A 220 7.71 10.69 -14.80
N LEU A 221 8.44 9.88 -14.05
CA LEU A 221 9.36 10.37 -13.02
C LEU A 221 10.68 10.86 -13.63
N ARG A 222 11.21 11.92 -13.05
CA ARG A 222 12.55 12.43 -13.34
C ARG A 222 13.60 11.57 -12.61
N ALA A 223 13.88 10.42 -13.17
CA ALA A 223 14.86 9.48 -12.63
C ALA A 223 15.92 9.16 -13.69
N THR A 224 17.17 9.08 -13.27
CA THR A 224 18.22 8.56 -14.16
C THR A 224 18.03 7.06 -14.38
N PRO A 225 18.58 6.47 -15.46
CA PRO A 225 18.53 5.02 -15.65
C PRO A 225 19.10 4.23 -14.46
N GLU A 226 20.10 4.77 -13.79
CA GLU A 226 20.67 4.16 -12.58
C GLU A 226 19.68 4.16 -11.41
N GLN A 227 19.03 5.29 -11.14
CA GLN A 227 17.99 5.40 -10.12
C GLN A 227 16.81 4.46 -10.41
N ALA A 228 16.36 4.41 -11.67
CA ALA A 228 15.30 3.50 -12.09
C ALA A 228 15.69 2.03 -11.87
N ARG A 229 16.90 1.65 -12.24
CA ARG A 229 17.46 0.32 -12.00
C ARG A 229 17.52 -0.01 -10.51
N ASN A 230 18.08 0.89 -9.70
CA ASN A 230 18.21 0.68 -8.25
C ASN A 230 16.83 0.50 -7.61
N LEU A 231 15.84 1.30 -7.99
CA LEU A 231 14.47 1.16 -7.50
C LEU A 231 13.85 -0.18 -7.90
N LEU A 232 14.06 -0.65 -9.15
CA LEU A 232 13.60 -1.98 -9.58
C LEU A 232 14.22 -3.09 -8.73
N LEU A 233 15.52 -3.00 -8.45
CA LEU A 233 16.23 -4.00 -7.63
C LEU A 233 15.71 -4.02 -6.19
N GLU A 234 15.34 -2.86 -5.62
CA GLU A 234 14.70 -2.77 -4.31
C GLU A 234 13.30 -3.42 -4.30
N TYR A 235 12.50 -3.24 -5.36
CA TYR A 235 11.24 -3.97 -5.50
C TYR A 235 11.43 -5.49 -5.51
N VAL A 236 12.44 -5.98 -6.23
CA VAL A 236 12.78 -7.41 -6.26
C VAL A 236 13.22 -7.90 -4.87
N ALA A 237 14.04 -7.13 -4.18
CA ALA A 237 14.52 -7.46 -2.82
C ALA A 237 13.35 -7.52 -1.82
N GLU A 238 12.44 -6.54 -1.85
CA GLU A 238 11.24 -6.52 -1.00
C GLU A 238 10.31 -7.67 -1.31
N ALA A 239 10.05 -7.97 -2.59
CA ALA A 239 9.23 -9.10 -3.02
C ALA A 239 9.80 -10.43 -2.50
N ASN A 240 11.10 -10.64 -2.63
CA ASN A 240 11.79 -11.81 -2.11
C ASN A 240 11.77 -11.88 -0.56
N ALA A 241 11.84 -10.73 0.11
CA ALA A 241 11.73 -10.67 1.57
C ALA A 241 10.32 -11.06 2.04
N LEU A 242 9.29 -10.56 1.39
CA LEU A 242 7.88 -10.88 1.68
C LEU A 242 7.55 -12.35 1.39
N ALA A 243 8.15 -12.95 0.35
CA ALA A 243 7.98 -14.36 0.04
C ALA A 243 8.55 -15.25 1.17
N ARG A 244 9.66 -14.83 1.81
CA ARG A 244 10.27 -15.55 2.95
C ARG A 244 9.59 -15.25 4.27
N THR A 245 9.19 -14.00 4.48
CA THR A 245 8.65 -13.51 5.76
C THR A 245 7.47 -12.60 5.46
N PRO A 246 6.24 -13.16 5.34
CA PRO A 246 5.04 -12.37 5.10
C PRO A 246 4.84 -11.29 6.17
N GLN A 247 4.36 -10.12 5.75
CA GLN A 247 4.04 -9.00 6.61
C GLN A 247 2.57 -8.61 6.42
N PHE A 248 1.97 -8.01 7.45
CA PHE A 248 0.62 -7.46 7.31
C PHE A 248 0.64 -6.16 6.51
N TYR A 249 -0.34 -6.00 5.65
CA TYR A 249 -0.69 -4.69 5.12
C TYR A 249 -1.22 -3.81 6.26
N ASN A 250 -0.91 -2.54 6.23
CA ASN A 250 -1.44 -1.58 7.19
C ASN A 250 -1.68 -0.25 6.49
N SER A 251 -2.91 0.24 6.54
CA SER A 251 -3.37 1.42 5.79
C SER A 251 -2.59 2.71 6.10
N ILE A 252 -1.84 2.77 7.20
CA ILE A 252 -1.04 3.95 7.58
C ILE A 252 0.46 3.69 7.45
N THR A 253 0.96 2.54 7.91
CA THR A 253 2.40 2.32 8.09
C THR A 253 3.04 1.45 7.01
N THR A 254 2.26 0.57 6.37
CA THR A 254 2.79 -0.42 5.41
C THR A 254 1.78 -0.62 4.27
N ASN A 255 1.61 0.40 3.45
CA ASN A 255 0.69 0.44 2.31
C ASN A 255 1.47 0.68 0.99
N CYS A 256 0.74 0.79 -0.13
CA CYS A 256 1.34 1.01 -1.44
C CYS A 256 2.25 2.24 -1.50
N THR A 257 1.91 3.34 -0.81
CA THR A 257 2.69 4.58 -0.84
C THR A 257 3.87 4.56 0.13
N THR A 258 3.63 4.16 1.37
CA THR A 258 4.68 4.15 2.41
C THR A 258 5.77 3.13 2.12
N THR A 259 5.40 1.97 1.57
CA THR A 259 6.37 0.95 1.13
C THR A 259 7.19 1.48 -0.04
N VAL A 260 6.56 2.09 -1.06
CA VAL A 260 7.28 2.71 -2.18
C VAL A 260 8.22 3.82 -1.70
N ALA A 261 7.76 4.70 -0.81
CA ALA A 261 8.62 5.74 -0.25
C ALA A 261 9.83 5.18 0.51
N LYS A 262 9.66 4.02 1.17
CA LYS A 262 10.77 3.26 1.78
C LYS A 262 11.74 2.77 0.72
N LEU A 263 11.25 2.11 -0.35
CA LEU A 263 12.08 1.58 -1.43
C LEU A 263 12.86 2.69 -2.14
N MET A 264 12.23 3.82 -2.44
CA MET A 264 12.91 4.98 -3.04
C MET A 264 14.04 5.50 -2.15
N ARG A 265 13.83 5.58 -0.82
CA ARG A 265 14.90 5.99 0.13
C ARG A 265 16.07 5.01 0.15
N VAL A 266 15.79 3.70 0.10
CA VAL A 266 16.84 2.67 0.05
C VAL A 266 17.59 2.72 -1.28
N ALA A 267 16.89 3.00 -2.39
CA ALA A 267 17.49 3.21 -3.70
C ALA A 267 18.35 4.51 -3.82
N GLY A 268 18.38 5.33 -2.76
CA GLY A 268 19.21 6.53 -2.68
C GLY A 268 18.47 7.85 -2.90
N ASP A 269 17.15 7.81 -3.10
CA ASP A 269 16.34 9.01 -3.30
C ASP A 269 16.03 9.72 -1.97
N LYS A 270 16.01 11.06 -2.00
CA LYS A 270 15.60 11.86 -0.85
C LYS A 270 14.07 12.02 -0.84
N VAL A 271 13.39 11.15 -0.11
CA VAL A 271 11.91 11.20 0.11
C VAL A 271 11.64 11.60 1.57
N PRO A 272 11.66 12.90 1.93
CA PRO A 272 11.30 13.33 3.28
C PRO A 272 9.83 13.01 3.58
N PHE A 273 9.53 12.93 4.88
CA PHE A 273 8.15 12.73 5.31
C PHE A 273 7.28 13.93 4.93
N ASP A 274 6.11 13.64 4.37
CA ASP A 274 5.08 14.60 4.03
C ASP A 274 3.71 13.95 4.26
N TRP A 275 2.71 14.71 4.66
CA TRP A 275 1.35 14.21 4.89
C TRP A 275 0.72 13.62 3.61
N ARG A 276 1.15 14.06 2.43
CA ARG A 276 0.72 13.57 1.11
C ARG A 276 1.17 12.13 0.83
N LEU A 277 2.11 11.60 1.60
CA LEU A 277 2.45 10.18 1.57
C LEU A 277 1.42 9.31 2.31
N ILE A 278 0.58 9.91 3.16
CA ILE A 278 -0.52 9.26 3.88
C ILE A 278 -1.82 9.48 3.13
N VAL A 279 -2.14 10.74 2.79
CA VAL A 279 -3.30 11.11 1.95
C VAL A 279 -2.83 11.11 0.49
N ASN A 280 -2.59 9.91 -0.01
CA ASN A 280 -1.77 9.67 -1.20
C ASN A 280 -2.39 10.10 -2.53
N GLY A 281 -3.66 10.47 -2.55
CA GLY A 281 -4.26 11.13 -3.72
C GLY A 281 -3.55 12.43 -4.10
N TYR A 282 -2.82 13.04 -3.17
CA TYR A 282 -2.00 14.25 -3.38
C TYR A 282 -0.52 13.93 -3.67
N LEU A 283 -0.18 12.68 -3.96
CA LEU A 283 1.19 12.29 -4.31
C LEU A 283 1.71 13.00 -5.57
N PRO A 284 0.90 13.25 -6.62
CA PRO A 284 1.34 14.07 -7.76
C PRO A 284 1.73 15.50 -7.37
N ASP A 285 1.04 16.13 -6.41
CA ASP A 285 1.40 17.45 -5.87
C ASP A 285 2.77 17.41 -5.19
N TYR A 286 2.99 16.39 -4.37
CA TYR A 286 4.26 16.18 -3.72
C TYR A 286 5.39 15.98 -4.73
N ALA A 287 5.17 15.16 -5.76
CA ALA A 287 6.15 14.92 -6.81
C ALA A 287 6.44 16.17 -7.64
N TYR A 288 5.41 16.95 -7.95
CA TYR A 288 5.52 18.20 -8.68
C TYR A 288 6.31 19.25 -7.91
N ASP A 289 5.98 19.50 -6.64
CA ASP A 289 6.66 20.46 -5.78
C ASP A 289 8.16 20.13 -5.60
N ARG A 290 8.51 18.85 -5.73
CA ARG A 290 9.89 18.38 -5.65
C ARG A 290 10.60 18.32 -7.00
N GLY A 291 9.93 18.69 -8.07
CA GLY A 291 10.47 18.58 -9.43
C GLY A 291 10.70 17.13 -9.88
N ALA A 292 10.05 16.16 -9.23
CA ALA A 292 10.19 14.74 -9.56
C ALA A 292 9.38 14.31 -10.79
N VAL A 293 8.46 15.17 -11.26
CA VAL A 293 7.72 15.04 -12.52
C VAL A 293 7.97 16.26 -13.39
N ASP A 294 7.34 16.33 -14.56
CA ASP A 294 7.46 17.50 -15.44
C ASP A 294 6.86 18.75 -14.76
N THR A 295 7.64 19.81 -14.69
CA THR A 295 7.26 21.12 -14.13
C THR A 295 7.26 22.23 -15.17
N SER A 296 7.33 21.89 -16.46
CA SER A 296 7.29 22.88 -17.56
C SER A 296 5.92 23.51 -17.76
N MET A 297 4.88 22.94 -17.15
CA MET A 297 3.51 23.43 -17.19
C MET A 297 2.88 23.40 -15.79
N PRO A 298 1.77 24.14 -15.55
CA PRO A 298 1.03 24.06 -14.29
C PRO A 298 0.53 22.64 -13.98
N LEU A 299 0.50 22.27 -12.70
CA LEU A 299 0.11 20.92 -12.24
C LEU A 299 -1.28 20.49 -12.74
N ASP A 300 -2.26 21.41 -12.75
CA ASP A 300 -3.60 21.07 -13.23
C ASP A 300 -3.59 20.66 -14.71
N ARG A 301 -2.77 21.32 -15.54
CA ARG A 301 -2.59 20.94 -16.94
C ARG A 301 -1.88 19.61 -17.07
N LEU A 302 -0.86 19.37 -16.22
CA LEU A 302 -0.18 18.08 -16.19
C LEU A 302 -1.15 16.95 -15.82
N ARG A 303 -2.03 17.16 -14.84
CA ARG A 303 -3.06 16.18 -14.45
C ARG A 303 -4.03 15.86 -15.57
N GLU A 304 -4.49 16.85 -16.34
CA GLU A 304 -5.36 16.61 -17.47
C GLU A 304 -4.69 15.72 -18.52
N ILE A 305 -3.42 16.00 -18.86
CA ILE A 305 -2.65 15.21 -19.82
C ILE A 305 -2.32 13.81 -19.27
N ALA A 306 -2.09 13.71 -17.96
CA ALA A 306 -1.78 12.46 -17.27
C ALA A 306 -2.92 11.44 -17.33
N LYS A 307 -4.18 11.86 -17.45
CA LYS A 307 -5.33 10.93 -17.56
C LYS A 307 -5.20 10.03 -18.77
N ILE A 308 -5.28 8.71 -18.53
CA ILE A 308 -5.13 7.72 -19.61
C ILE A 308 -6.45 7.20 -20.14
N ASP A 309 -7.58 7.45 -19.48
CA ASP A 309 -8.87 6.78 -19.71
C ASP A 309 -9.32 6.74 -21.17
N VAL A 310 -9.20 7.88 -21.87
CA VAL A 310 -9.61 7.96 -23.28
C VAL A 310 -8.69 7.10 -24.15
N ARG A 311 -7.38 7.20 -23.94
CA ARG A 311 -6.37 6.44 -24.69
C ARG A 311 -6.45 4.94 -24.39
N ALA A 312 -6.61 4.59 -23.12
CA ALA A 312 -6.73 3.21 -22.65
C ALA A 312 -7.98 2.53 -23.23
N ARG A 313 -9.13 3.21 -23.20
CA ARG A 313 -10.37 2.65 -23.78
C ARG A 313 -10.31 2.56 -25.29
N ALA A 314 -9.69 3.52 -25.97
CA ALA A 314 -9.51 3.47 -27.42
C ALA A 314 -8.63 2.30 -27.86
N ASP A 315 -7.60 1.96 -27.09
CA ASP A 315 -6.71 0.83 -27.34
C ASP A 315 -7.36 -0.54 -27.04
N GLY A 316 -8.24 -0.63 -26.06
CA GLY A 316 -8.99 -1.83 -25.72
C GLY A 316 -8.16 -2.98 -25.17
N LEU A 317 -7.09 -2.72 -24.45
CA LEU A 317 -6.15 -3.69 -23.86
C LEU A 317 -5.34 -4.50 -24.90
N SER A 318 -5.02 -3.87 -26.03
CA SER A 318 -4.18 -4.48 -27.07
C SER A 318 -2.73 -4.71 -26.60
N PRO A 319 -1.93 -5.45 -27.37
CA PRO A 319 -0.49 -5.56 -27.11
C PRO A 319 0.25 -4.21 -27.10
N ASP A 320 -0.29 -3.17 -27.77
CA ASP A 320 0.27 -1.81 -27.80
C ASP A 320 -0.21 -0.91 -26.66
N PHE A 321 -0.98 -1.43 -25.71
CA PHE A 321 -1.57 -0.69 -24.57
C PHE A 321 -0.58 0.25 -23.90
N SER A 322 0.58 -0.25 -23.51
CA SER A 322 1.63 0.52 -22.84
C SER A 322 2.12 1.71 -23.64
N LYS A 323 2.18 1.59 -24.96
CA LYS A 323 2.55 2.67 -25.88
C LYS A 323 1.39 3.65 -26.04
N ALA A 324 0.18 3.14 -26.23
CA ALA A 324 -1.03 3.96 -26.44
C ALA A 324 -1.30 4.89 -25.25
N ILE A 325 -1.22 4.42 -24.03
CA ILE A 325 -1.50 5.24 -22.82
C ILE A 325 -0.47 6.34 -22.58
N ARG A 326 0.71 6.26 -23.21
CA ARG A 326 1.80 7.26 -23.09
C ARG A 326 1.77 8.35 -24.16
N LEU A 327 0.88 8.27 -25.15
CA LEU A 327 0.78 9.28 -26.20
C LEU A 327 0.47 10.66 -25.60
N GLY A 328 1.36 11.63 -25.85
CA GLY A 328 1.23 13.00 -25.38
C GLY A 328 1.57 13.22 -23.88
N VAL A 329 1.98 12.18 -23.16
CA VAL A 329 2.47 12.35 -21.77
C VAL A 329 3.83 13.04 -21.82
N PRO A 330 4.04 14.14 -21.06
CA PRO A 330 5.32 14.85 -21.06
C PRO A 330 6.42 14.00 -20.40
N PHE A 331 7.62 14.09 -20.95
CA PHE A 331 8.82 13.46 -20.44
C PHE A 331 9.71 14.53 -19.80
N PRO A 332 9.89 14.54 -18.48
CA PRO A 332 10.77 15.49 -17.84
C PRO A 332 12.20 15.28 -18.34
N VAL A 333 12.87 16.38 -18.72
CA VAL A 333 14.29 16.32 -19.12
C VAL A 333 15.11 15.94 -17.91
N VAL A 334 15.76 14.78 -17.98
CA VAL A 334 16.74 14.37 -16.97
C VAL A 334 18.04 15.11 -17.31
N VAL A 335 18.32 16.19 -16.59
CA VAL A 335 19.63 16.83 -16.66
C VAL A 335 20.60 15.92 -15.90
N ALA A 336 21.56 15.34 -16.60
CA ALA A 336 22.65 14.65 -15.93
C ALA A 336 23.28 15.66 -14.96
N GLY A 337 23.29 15.34 -13.66
CA GLY A 337 23.96 16.15 -12.67
C GLY A 337 25.45 16.31 -13.00
N PRO A 338 26.05 17.39 -12.52
CA PRO A 338 27.49 17.63 -12.72
C PRO A 338 28.36 16.53 -12.13
#